data_85ca00917786646c9106e3ee783eaa93
#
_entry.id   85ca00917786646c9106e3ee783eaa93
#
_cell.length_a   1.000
_cell.length_b   1.000
_cell.length_c   1.000
_cell.angle_alpha   90.00
_cell.angle_beta   90.00
_cell.angle_gamma   90.00
#
_symmetry.space_group_name_H-M   'P 1'
#
loop_
_entity.id
_entity.type
_entity.pdbx_description
1 polymer ?
#
loop_
_entity_poly.entity_id
_entity_poly.type
_entity_poly.pdbx_seq_one_letter_code
_entity_poly.pdbx_strand_id
1 'polypeptide(L)'
;MSTGELLAYRDRFPILADTTYLINHSLGAMPGAAEDRLVEYARVWKTRGIRAWGEGWWDLPLTVGDQIGRLIGAAPGMVAMHQNVTVTTAIVLSCFPFAGERRRIVYMEGEFPSVRYLLQAQRGAEVTVVPDLHALLEAIDERTLLVPFSHVLFKTAEIQDVATVAQRAHDVGAHVLLDAYQSVGTVPLDVGSTGVDFATGGSVKWLCGGPGAGWLYVRPDLIERLEPALAGWQAHARPFDFEPGLEYATGIARFLTGTPNVPALYAATAGYDVIEEIGVERIRENSLRQTELLIALLDAEGFEVTCPREPDRRGGTVTVATPAFEAVHRELGERDVICDFRPETGLRLGPHFFTTDDELSFAVAQIADIVQSGAYERHLGAAARF
;
A
#
# COMPACT_ATOMS: atom_id res chain seq x y z
N MET A 1 0.75 22.69 11.29
CA MET A 1 2.22 22.90 11.33
C MET A 1 2.64 23.63 10.05
N SER A 2 3.67 24.48 10.15
CA SER A 2 4.32 25.00 8.94
C SER A 2 5.10 23.89 8.24
N THR A 3 5.38 24.04 6.95
CA THR A 3 6.25 23.12 6.19
C THR A 3 7.58 22.86 6.91
N GLY A 4 8.14 23.87 7.62
CA GLY A 4 9.36 23.74 8.41
C GLY A 4 9.28 22.75 9.58
N GLU A 5 8.12 22.54 10.17
CA GLU A 5 7.94 21.56 11.26
C GLU A 5 7.95 20.12 10.75
N LEU A 6 7.44 19.87 9.55
CA LEU A 6 7.52 18.52 8.90
C LEU A 6 8.95 18.19 8.50
N LEU A 7 9.71 19.18 8.02
CA LEU A 7 11.11 18.98 7.64
C LEU A 7 12.02 18.64 8.84
N ALA A 8 11.59 18.89 10.07
CA ALA A 8 12.33 18.45 11.28
C ALA A 8 12.43 16.92 11.39
N TYR A 9 11.56 16.18 10.69
CA TYR A 9 11.62 14.70 10.63
C TYR A 9 12.62 14.18 9.61
N ARG A 10 13.11 15.02 8.68
CA ARG A 10 13.94 14.62 7.55
C ARG A 10 15.23 13.91 7.98
N ASP A 11 15.89 14.40 9.03
CA ASP A 11 17.16 13.85 9.55
C ASP A 11 17.00 12.41 10.08
N ARG A 12 15.76 11.96 10.29
CA ARG A 12 15.47 10.56 10.65
C ARG A 12 15.60 9.59 9.48
N PHE A 13 15.79 10.07 8.24
CA PHE A 13 15.85 9.29 7.00
C PHE A 13 17.21 9.47 6.29
N PRO A 14 18.21 8.63 6.59
CA PRO A 14 19.61 8.86 6.17
C PRO A 14 19.80 9.02 4.66
N ILE A 15 19.05 8.32 3.82
CA ILE A 15 19.17 8.38 2.36
C ILE A 15 18.90 9.80 1.81
N LEU A 16 18.18 10.64 2.54
CA LEU A 16 17.82 11.99 2.10
C LEU A 16 18.98 12.98 2.19
N ALA A 17 20.12 12.60 2.80
CA ALA A 17 21.31 13.45 2.87
C ALA A 17 21.93 13.70 1.49
N ASP A 18 21.90 12.67 0.63
CA ASP A 18 22.64 12.66 -0.64
C ASP A 18 21.74 12.43 -1.86
N THR A 19 20.41 12.25 -1.67
CA THR A 19 19.51 11.79 -2.74
C THR A 19 18.22 12.57 -2.76
N THR A 20 17.80 13.03 -3.93
CA THR A 20 16.44 13.53 -4.18
C THR A 20 15.49 12.34 -4.32
N TYR A 21 14.78 12.00 -3.23
CA TYR A 21 14.03 10.75 -3.10
C TYR A 21 12.54 10.95 -3.38
N LEU A 22 12.10 10.59 -4.60
CA LEU A 22 10.73 10.79 -5.09
C LEU A 22 10.02 9.49 -5.48
N ILE A 23 10.36 8.37 -4.79
CA ILE A 23 9.86 7.03 -5.12
C ILE A 23 9.02 6.40 -3.98
N ASN A 24 8.49 7.19 -3.06
CA ASN A 24 7.77 6.69 -1.88
C ASN A 24 6.53 5.84 -2.24
N HIS A 25 5.94 6.03 -3.39
CA HIS A 25 4.85 5.22 -3.94
C HIS A 25 5.28 3.80 -4.37
N SER A 26 6.57 3.49 -4.35
CA SER A 26 7.15 2.18 -4.70
C SER A 26 7.92 1.58 -3.52
N LEU A 27 8.86 2.32 -2.96
CA LEU A 27 9.57 2.00 -1.72
C LEU A 27 9.72 3.28 -0.90
N GLY A 28 9.19 3.33 0.31
CA GLY A 28 9.37 4.45 1.23
C GLY A 28 10.83 4.53 1.71
N ALA A 29 11.32 5.73 2.00
CA ALA A 29 12.64 5.91 2.59
C ALA A 29 12.71 5.18 3.95
N MET A 30 13.82 4.54 4.23
CA MET A 30 14.04 3.81 5.48
C MET A 30 14.33 4.81 6.62
N PRO A 31 13.56 4.83 7.72
CA PRO A 31 13.94 5.57 8.92
C PRO A 31 15.13 4.89 9.59
N GLY A 32 16.10 5.66 10.09
CA GLY A 32 17.28 5.13 10.78
C GLY A 32 16.95 4.24 11.97
N ALA A 33 15.86 4.54 12.69
CA ALA A 33 15.37 3.71 13.79
C ALA A 33 14.98 2.28 13.38
N ALA A 34 14.76 1.99 12.10
CA ALA A 34 14.48 0.64 11.64
C ALA A 34 15.69 -0.30 11.82
N GLU A 35 16.93 0.21 11.70
CA GLU A 35 18.14 -0.55 12.01
C GLU A 35 18.18 -0.95 13.50
N ASP A 36 17.88 -0.01 14.41
CA ASP A 36 17.83 -0.29 15.84
C ASP A 36 16.78 -1.35 16.19
N ARG A 37 15.61 -1.31 15.54
CA ARG A 37 14.56 -2.34 15.70
C ARG A 37 15.03 -3.73 15.24
N LEU A 38 15.78 -3.81 14.14
CA LEU A 38 16.34 -5.06 13.64
C LEU A 38 17.47 -5.59 14.55
N VAL A 39 18.28 -4.70 15.11
CA VAL A 39 19.29 -5.06 16.13
C VAL A 39 18.61 -5.61 17.38
N GLU A 40 17.51 -4.97 17.83
CA GLU A 40 16.73 -5.46 18.97
C GLU A 40 16.11 -6.84 18.69
N TYR A 41 15.51 -7.06 17.52
CA TYR A 41 15.05 -8.39 17.11
C TYR A 41 16.16 -9.43 17.22
N ALA A 42 17.33 -9.13 16.66
CA ALA A 42 18.48 -10.05 16.70
C ALA A 42 18.96 -10.29 18.13
N ARG A 43 18.95 -9.26 18.98
CA ARG A 43 19.29 -9.37 20.40
C ARG A 43 18.31 -10.27 21.15
N VAL A 44 16.99 -10.07 20.95
CA VAL A 44 15.95 -10.91 21.56
C VAL A 44 16.13 -12.36 21.15
N TRP A 45 16.29 -12.64 19.86
CA TRP A 45 16.50 -13.99 19.36
C TRP A 45 17.77 -14.62 19.96
N LYS A 46 18.90 -13.91 19.93
CA LYS A 46 20.18 -14.38 20.45
C LYS A 46 20.13 -14.70 21.95
N THR A 47 19.40 -13.93 22.76
CA THR A 47 19.46 -14.04 24.22
C THR A 47 18.25 -14.73 24.84
N ARG A 48 17.09 -14.70 24.17
CA ARG A 48 15.85 -15.29 24.68
C ARG A 48 15.50 -16.61 23.98
N GLY A 49 15.91 -16.80 22.70
CA GLY A 49 15.63 -18.01 21.94
C GLY A 49 14.11 -18.30 21.91
N ILE A 50 13.71 -19.52 22.21
CA ILE A 50 12.29 -19.96 22.20
C ILE A 50 11.38 -19.16 23.16
N ARG A 51 11.93 -18.55 24.23
CA ARG A 51 11.14 -17.76 25.17
C ARG A 51 10.54 -16.50 24.53
N ALA A 52 11.16 -16.00 23.46
CA ALA A 52 10.70 -14.82 22.75
C ALA A 52 9.24 -14.96 22.27
N TRP A 53 8.78 -16.17 21.97
CA TRP A 53 7.38 -16.40 21.60
C TRP A 53 6.42 -15.99 22.71
N GLY A 54 6.64 -16.45 23.94
CA GLY A 54 5.81 -16.08 25.09
C GLY A 54 6.08 -14.65 25.61
N GLU A 55 7.13 -13.99 25.16
CA GLU A 55 7.54 -12.65 25.57
C GLU A 55 7.12 -11.57 24.56
N GLY A 56 6.24 -11.89 23.61
CA GLY A 56 5.59 -10.93 22.71
C GLY A 56 5.61 -11.28 21.23
N TRP A 57 6.49 -12.17 20.75
CA TRP A 57 6.50 -12.51 19.32
C TRP A 57 5.22 -13.18 18.84
N TRP A 58 4.55 -13.94 19.74
CA TRP A 58 3.29 -14.61 19.39
C TRP A 58 2.19 -13.60 19.05
N ASP A 59 2.08 -12.55 19.85
CA ASP A 59 1.04 -11.54 19.70
C ASP A 59 1.43 -10.40 18.74
N LEU A 60 2.67 -10.40 18.27
CA LEU A 60 3.21 -9.32 17.46
C LEU A 60 2.37 -9.00 16.19
N PRO A 61 1.82 -9.99 15.45
CA PRO A 61 0.96 -9.72 14.31
C PRO A 61 -0.31 -8.95 14.66
N LEU A 62 -0.81 -9.10 15.89
CA LEU A 62 -2.02 -8.41 16.37
C LEU A 62 -1.66 -7.03 16.96
N THR A 63 -0.62 -6.95 17.77
CA THR A 63 -0.20 -5.68 18.38
C THR A 63 0.27 -4.65 17.36
N VAL A 64 1.02 -5.09 16.34
CA VAL A 64 1.40 -4.24 15.20
C VAL A 64 0.20 -3.97 14.28
N GLY A 65 -0.73 -4.94 14.17
CA GLY A 65 -2.00 -4.76 13.48
C GLY A 65 -2.85 -3.65 14.11
N ASP A 66 -2.91 -3.55 15.43
CA ASP A 66 -3.60 -2.47 16.13
C ASP A 66 -2.96 -1.09 15.87
N GLN A 67 -1.64 -1.02 15.63
CA GLN A 67 -0.99 0.21 15.22
C GLN A 67 -1.47 0.65 13.83
N ILE A 68 -1.55 -0.27 12.87
CA ILE A 68 -2.19 0.01 11.57
C ILE A 68 -3.66 0.40 11.75
N GLY A 69 -4.38 -0.29 12.64
CA GLY A 69 -5.78 0.01 12.96
C GLY A 69 -5.99 1.49 13.29
N ARG A 70 -5.13 2.08 14.10
CA ARG A 70 -5.19 3.52 14.45
C ARG A 70 -5.01 4.43 13.22
N LEU A 71 -4.18 4.03 12.26
CA LEU A 71 -3.93 4.80 11.02
C LEU A 71 -5.08 4.74 10.02
N ILE A 72 -5.96 3.74 10.12
CA ILE A 72 -7.08 3.53 9.19
C ILE A 72 -8.46 3.64 9.84
N GLY A 73 -8.56 4.15 11.07
CA GLY A 73 -9.83 4.31 11.78
C GLY A 73 -10.48 3.00 12.22
N ALA A 74 -9.73 1.90 12.32
CA ALA A 74 -10.22 0.62 12.82
C ALA A 74 -10.10 0.50 14.34
N ALA A 75 -11.06 -0.16 14.99
CA ALA A 75 -10.96 -0.50 16.41
C ALA A 75 -9.85 -1.54 16.67
N PRO A 76 -9.30 -1.63 17.89
CA PRO A 76 -8.36 -2.67 18.26
C PRO A 76 -8.92 -4.07 17.98
N GLY A 77 -8.06 -4.98 17.54
CA GLY A 77 -8.43 -6.36 17.22
C GLY A 77 -9.13 -6.57 15.88
N MET A 78 -9.09 -5.56 14.99
CA MET A 78 -9.70 -5.63 13.65
C MET A 78 -8.68 -5.80 12.52
N VAL A 79 -7.38 -5.73 12.83
CA VAL A 79 -6.29 -5.82 11.85
C VAL A 79 -5.29 -6.89 12.26
N ALA A 80 -4.88 -7.72 11.29
CA ALA A 80 -3.83 -8.72 11.44
C ALA A 80 -2.69 -8.47 10.45
N MET A 81 -1.43 -8.63 10.91
CA MET A 81 -0.26 -8.48 10.05
C MET A 81 0.06 -9.77 9.28
N HIS A 82 0.46 -9.59 8.04
CA HIS A 82 0.85 -10.62 7.08
C HIS A 82 2.10 -10.20 6.30
N GLN A 83 2.43 -10.94 5.22
CA GLN A 83 3.62 -10.63 4.43
C GLN A 83 3.39 -9.58 3.34
N ASN A 84 2.28 -9.66 2.59
CA ASN A 84 2.02 -8.80 1.44
C ASN A 84 0.57 -8.93 0.93
N VAL A 85 0.18 -8.10 -0.05
CA VAL A 85 -1.15 -8.07 -0.65
C VAL A 85 -1.60 -9.41 -1.24
N THR A 86 -0.69 -10.20 -1.80
CA THR A 86 -1.04 -11.52 -2.37
C THR A 86 -1.55 -12.45 -1.28
N VAL A 87 -0.85 -12.50 -0.14
CA VAL A 87 -1.26 -13.35 1.00
C VAL A 87 -2.56 -12.87 1.61
N THR A 88 -2.73 -11.57 1.86
CA THR A 88 -3.95 -11.02 2.46
C THR A 88 -5.16 -11.21 1.56
N THR A 89 -5.03 -10.97 0.25
CA THR A 89 -6.08 -11.24 -0.73
C THR A 89 -6.40 -12.74 -0.81
N ALA A 90 -5.38 -13.62 -0.78
CA ALA A 90 -5.60 -15.07 -0.79
C ALA A 90 -6.35 -15.56 0.47
N ILE A 91 -6.09 -14.97 1.63
CA ILE A 91 -6.83 -15.28 2.86
C ILE A 91 -8.31 -14.89 2.68
N VAL A 92 -8.61 -13.69 2.18
CA VAL A 92 -9.99 -13.25 1.90
C VAL A 92 -10.67 -14.19 0.90
N LEU A 93 -10.01 -14.50 -0.22
CA LEU A 93 -10.56 -15.42 -1.22
C LEU A 93 -10.85 -16.81 -0.63
N SER A 94 -10.02 -17.27 0.30
CA SER A 94 -10.17 -18.57 0.94
C SER A 94 -11.38 -18.70 1.87
N CYS A 95 -12.01 -17.58 2.23
CA CYS A 95 -13.26 -17.56 2.99
C CYS A 95 -14.48 -17.95 2.16
N PHE A 96 -14.35 -18.03 0.83
CA PHE A 96 -15.47 -18.22 -0.08
C PHE A 96 -15.31 -19.48 -0.91
N PRO A 97 -16.38 -20.31 -1.05
CA PRO A 97 -16.27 -21.57 -1.78
C PRO A 97 -16.28 -21.40 -3.31
N PHE A 98 -16.60 -20.20 -3.84
CA PHE A 98 -16.78 -19.93 -5.27
C PHE A 98 -17.62 -20.97 -6.00
N ALA A 99 -18.72 -21.37 -5.36
CA ALA A 99 -19.67 -22.36 -5.86
C ALA A 99 -21.08 -21.75 -5.95
N GLY A 100 -21.95 -22.36 -6.74
CA GLY A 100 -23.33 -21.87 -6.95
C GLY A 100 -23.40 -20.69 -7.91
N GLU A 101 -24.46 -19.90 -7.80
CA GLU A 101 -24.74 -18.77 -8.70
C GLU A 101 -23.92 -17.52 -8.34
N ARG A 102 -23.74 -17.26 -7.04
CA ARG A 102 -22.97 -16.10 -6.53
C ARG A 102 -21.49 -16.47 -6.40
N ARG A 103 -20.71 -16.30 -7.49
CA ARG A 103 -19.27 -16.62 -7.55
C ARG A 103 -18.47 -15.66 -8.42
N ARG A 104 -19.08 -14.53 -8.84
CA ARG A 104 -18.41 -13.56 -9.70
C ARG A 104 -17.50 -12.66 -8.88
N ILE A 105 -16.29 -12.44 -9.42
CA ILE A 105 -15.37 -11.40 -8.97
C ILE A 105 -15.36 -10.33 -10.06
N VAL A 106 -15.63 -9.07 -9.71
CA VAL A 106 -15.58 -7.94 -10.64
C VAL A 106 -14.48 -6.99 -10.18
N TYR A 107 -13.55 -6.63 -11.07
CA TYR A 107 -12.48 -5.70 -10.75
C TYR A 107 -12.04 -4.87 -11.97
N MET A 108 -11.34 -3.74 -11.71
CA MET A 108 -10.87 -2.84 -12.77
C MET A 108 -9.54 -3.32 -13.37
N GLU A 109 -9.36 -3.06 -14.67
CA GLU A 109 -8.11 -3.36 -15.38
C GLU A 109 -6.88 -2.66 -14.76
N GLY A 110 -7.09 -1.49 -14.14
CA GLY A 110 -6.06 -0.69 -13.46
C GLY A 110 -5.53 -1.27 -12.16
N GLU A 111 -6.03 -2.42 -11.69
CA GLU A 111 -5.56 -3.05 -10.43
C GLU A 111 -4.12 -3.55 -10.51
N PHE A 112 -3.45 -3.61 -9.33
CA PHE A 112 -2.04 -4.04 -9.26
C PHE A 112 -1.85 -5.48 -9.75
N PRO A 113 -0.80 -5.79 -10.53
CA PRO A 113 -0.62 -7.11 -11.16
C PRO A 113 -0.70 -8.30 -10.20
N SER A 114 -0.14 -8.21 -8.99
CA SER A 114 -0.20 -9.31 -8.01
C SER A 114 -1.64 -9.67 -7.62
N VAL A 115 -2.52 -8.67 -7.49
CA VAL A 115 -3.95 -8.88 -7.20
C VAL A 115 -4.63 -9.49 -8.42
N ARG A 116 -4.44 -8.90 -9.61
CA ARG A 116 -5.03 -9.39 -10.87
C ARG A 116 -4.69 -10.85 -11.15
N TYR A 117 -3.41 -11.23 -11.01
CA TYR A 117 -2.96 -12.61 -11.27
C TYR A 117 -3.58 -13.59 -10.28
N LEU A 118 -3.70 -13.23 -9.01
CA LEU A 118 -4.32 -14.06 -8.00
C LEU A 118 -5.82 -14.24 -8.27
N LEU A 119 -6.55 -13.16 -8.62
CA LEU A 119 -7.98 -13.22 -8.96
C LEU A 119 -8.24 -14.07 -10.19
N GLN A 120 -7.41 -13.94 -11.24
CA GLN A 120 -7.51 -14.75 -12.47
C GLN A 120 -7.19 -16.22 -12.21
N ALA A 121 -6.32 -16.52 -11.26
CA ALA A 121 -5.97 -17.89 -10.88
C ALA A 121 -7.01 -18.56 -9.96
N GLN A 122 -7.99 -17.80 -9.43
CA GLN A 122 -8.98 -18.31 -8.47
C GLN A 122 -9.91 -19.34 -9.13
N ARG A 123 -9.77 -20.60 -8.72
CA ARG A 123 -10.59 -21.68 -9.26
C ARG A 123 -12.05 -21.56 -8.80
N GLY A 124 -12.96 -21.79 -9.71
CA GLY A 124 -14.41 -21.73 -9.46
C GLY A 124 -15.01 -20.33 -9.57
N ALA A 125 -14.21 -19.26 -9.47
CA ALA A 125 -14.68 -17.92 -9.70
C ALA A 125 -15.02 -17.64 -11.16
N GLU A 126 -16.03 -16.83 -11.39
CA GLU A 126 -16.31 -16.15 -12.66
C GLU A 126 -15.69 -14.77 -12.57
N VAL A 127 -14.64 -14.50 -13.37
CA VAL A 127 -13.90 -13.25 -13.29
C VAL A 127 -14.35 -12.30 -14.40
N THR A 128 -14.77 -11.09 -14.03
CA THR A 128 -15.12 -9.99 -14.93
C THR A 128 -14.15 -8.84 -14.74
N VAL A 129 -13.48 -8.42 -15.80
CA VAL A 129 -12.56 -7.28 -15.81
C VAL A 129 -13.20 -6.13 -16.56
N VAL A 130 -13.18 -4.93 -15.98
CA VAL A 130 -13.80 -3.73 -16.55
C VAL A 130 -12.77 -2.59 -16.64
N PRO A 131 -12.95 -1.62 -17.57
CA PRO A 131 -11.94 -0.61 -17.83
C PRO A 131 -11.82 0.44 -16.71
N ASP A 132 -12.93 0.83 -16.07
CA ASP A 132 -13.00 1.98 -15.18
C ASP A 132 -14.07 1.82 -14.08
N LEU A 133 -14.16 2.80 -13.19
CA LEU A 133 -15.10 2.81 -12.06
C LEU A 133 -16.57 2.81 -12.52
N HIS A 134 -16.92 3.49 -13.61
CA HIS A 134 -18.30 3.51 -14.12
C HIS A 134 -18.71 2.12 -14.56
N ALA A 135 -17.90 1.47 -15.37
CA ALA A 135 -18.13 0.09 -15.81
C ALA A 135 -18.11 -0.91 -14.63
N LEU A 136 -17.31 -0.63 -13.57
CA LEU A 136 -17.31 -1.44 -12.35
C LEU A 136 -18.68 -1.41 -11.68
N LEU A 137 -19.25 -0.22 -11.47
CA LEU A 137 -20.55 -0.04 -10.83
C LEU A 137 -21.70 -0.67 -11.64
N GLU A 138 -21.63 -0.64 -12.96
CA GLU A 138 -22.61 -1.28 -13.85
C GLU A 138 -22.50 -2.82 -13.85
N ALA A 139 -21.28 -3.36 -13.74
CA ALA A 139 -21.04 -4.80 -13.77
C ALA A 139 -21.38 -5.53 -12.45
N ILE A 140 -21.53 -4.80 -11.34
CA ILE A 140 -21.91 -5.35 -10.04
C ILE A 140 -23.39 -5.74 -10.06
N ASP A 141 -23.71 -7.03 -9.91
CA ASP A 141 -25.05 -7.62 -9.90
C ASP A 141 -25.22 -8.70 -8.81
N GLU A 142 -26.36 -9.36 -8.76
CA GLU A 142 -26.69 -10.37 -7.74
C GLU A 142 -25.79 -11.63 -7.81
N ARG A 143 -25.06 -11.83 -8.92
CA ARG A 143 -24.10 -12.91 -9.09
C ARG A 143 -22.71 -12.54 -8.54
N THR A 144 -22.51 -11.26 -8.26
CA THR A 144 -21.24 -10.74 -7.72
C THR A 144 -21.08 -11.21 -6.28
N LEU A 145 -19.94 -11.81 -5.98
CA LEU A 145 -19.54 -12.24 -4.64
C LEU A 145 -18.55 -11.25 -4.01
N LEU A 146 -17.56 -10.80 -4.80
CA LEU A 146 -16.47 -9.96 -4.32
C LEU A 146 -16.10 -8.90 -5.35
N VAL A 147 -15.88 -7.69 -4.86
CA VAL A 147 -15.41 -6.52 -5.62
C VAL A 147 -14.07 -6.08 -5.02
N PRO A 148 -12.93 -6.61 -5.50
CA PRO A 148 -11.61 -6.09 -5.15
C PRO A 148 -11.32 -4.84 -5.97
N PHE A 149 -10.90 -3.74 -5.31
CA PHE A 149 -10.47 -2.52 -6.01
C PHE A 149 -9.51 -1.69 -5.17
N SER A 150 -8.73 -0.84 -5.84
CA SER A 150 -7.75 0.03 -5.18
C SER A 150 -8.36 1.35 -4.73
N HIS A 151 -8.03 1.82 -3.52
CA HIS A 151 -8.36 3.18 -3.07
C HIS A 151 -7.68 4.24 -3.92
N VAL A 152 -6.39 4.02 -4.24
CA VAL A 152 -5.61 4.88 -5.14
C VAL A 152 -4.96 4.01 -6.20
N LEU A 153 -5.21 4.31 -7.48
CA LEU A 153 -4.65 3.55 -8.59
C LEU A 153 -3.13 3.74 -8.69
N PHE A 154 -2.39 2.64 -8.79
CA PHE A 154 -0.93 2.67 -8.73
C PHE A 154 -0.26 3.32 -9.95
N LYS A 155 -0.92 3.32 -11.12
CA LYS A 155 -0.41 3.95 -12.35
C LYS A 155 -0.67 5.46 -12.35
N THR A 156 -1.91 5.86 -12.16
CA THR A 156 -2.39 7.23 -12.37
C THR A 156 -2.44 8.07 -11.10
N ALA A 157 -2.28 7.44 -9.93
CA ALA A 157 -2.51 8.07 -8.62
C ALA A 157 -3.94 8.57 -8.40
N GLU A 158 -4.92 8.12 -9.18
CA GLU A 158 -6.32 8.52 -9.05
C GLU A 158 -6.95 7.88 -7.81
N ILE A 159 -7.60 8.72 -6.99
CA ILE A 159 -8.39 8.30 -5.83
C ILE A 159 -9.76 7.84 -6.32
N GLN A 160 -10.21 6.67 -5.86
CA GLN A 160 -11.50 6.07 -6.19
C GLN A 160 -12.54 6.36 -5.11
N ASP A 161 -13.82 6.44 -5.50
CA ASP A 161 -14.94 6.63 -4.57
C ASP A 161 -15.30 5.31 -3.89
N VAL A 162 -14.67 5.08 -2.72
CA VAL A 162 -14.83 3.85 -1.94
C VAL A 162 -16.24 3.66 -1.45
N ALA A 163 -16.88 4.74 -0.98
CA ALA A 163 -18.23 4.66 -0.40
C ALA A 163 -19.27 4.26 -1.45
N THR A 164 -19.20 4.83 -2.64
CA THR A 164 -20.10 4.47 -3.76
C THR A 164 -19.93 3.01 -4.18
N VAL A 165 -18.70 2.50 -4.27
CA VAL A 165 -18.45 1.08 -4.61
C VAL A 165 -18.99 0.17 -3.50
N ALA A 166 -18.72 0.49 -2.23
CA ALA A 166 -19.18 -0.31 -1.10
C ALA A 166 -20.71 -0.36 -1.04
N GLN A 167 -21.38 0.78 -1.20
CA GLN A 167 -22.86 0.83 -1.23
C GLN A 167 -23.41 -0.02 -2.38
N ARG A 168 -22.90 0.14 -3.59
CA ARG A 168 -23.36 -0.63 -4.76
C ARG A 168 -23.18 -2.14 -4.59
N ALA A 169 -22.04 -2.56 -4.03
CA ALA A 169 -21.77 -3.96 -3.75
C ALA A 169 -22.75 -4.53 -2.71
N HIS A 170 -22.98 -3.79 -1.63
CA HIS A 170 -23.89 -4.19 -0.55
C HIS A 170 -25.35 -4.24 -1.01
N ASP A 171 -25.80 -3.35 -1.91
CA ASP A 171 -27.16 -3.37 -2.46
C ASP A 171 -27.52 -4.70 -3.13
N VAL A 172 -26.50 -5.42 -3.64
CA VAL A 172 -26.68 -6.74 -4.25
C VAL A 172 -26.17 -7.89 -3.34
N GLY A 173 -25.67 -7.57 -2.14
CA GLY A 173 -25.12 -8.52 -1.17
C GLY A 173 -23.74 -9.06 -1.53
N ALA A 174 -22.95 -8.33 -2.34
CA ALA A 174 -21.55 -8.60 -2.60
C ALA A 174 -20.65 -8.02 -1.50
N HIS A 175 -19.43 -8.55 -1.39
CA HIS A 175 -18.38 -8.04 -0.49
C HIS A 175 -17.39 -7.14 -1.22
N VAL A 176 -16.75 -6.24 -0.47
CA VAL A 176 -15.72 -5.33 -0.97
C VAL A 176 -14.38 -5.60 -0.30
N LEU A 177 -13.33 -5.76 -1.10
CA LEU A 177 -11.93 -5.80 -0.65
C LEU A 177 -11.19 -4.58 -1.18
N LEU A 178 -10.83 -3.66 -0.29
CA LEU A 178 -10.10 -2.44 -0.62
C LEU A 178 -8.59 -2.66 -0.57
N ASP A 179 -7.89 -2.39 -1.66
CA ASP A 179 -6.42 -2.29 -1.68
C ASP A 179 -6.01 -0.84 -1.35
N ALA A 180 -5.45 -0.64 -0.16
CA ALA A 180 -5.00 0.65 0.35
C ALA A 180 -3.46 0.83 0.30
N TYR A 181 -2.76 0.03 -0.49
CA TYR A 181 -1.28 0.09 -0.61
C TYR A 181 -0.74 1.43 -1.09
N GLN A 182 -1.52 2.19 -1.87
CA GLN A 182 -1.11 3.49 -2.39
C GLN A 182 -1.70 4.67 -1.61
N SER A 183 -2.49 4.43 -0.57
CA SER A 183 -3.15 5.49 0.19
C SER A 183 -2.66 5.63 1.62
N VAL A 184 -2.59 4.54 2.39
CA VAL A 184 -2.28 4.61 3.84
C VAL A 184 -0.87 5.16 4.07
N GLY A 185 -0.80 6.24 4.85
CA GLY A 185 0.41 7.02 5.10
C GLY A 185 0.49 8.34 4.31
N THR A 186 -0.39 8.55 3.30
CA THR A 186 -0.42 9.79 2.51
C THR A 186 -1.82 10.30 2.18
N VAL A 187 -2.80 9.41 2.06
CA VAL A 187 -4.23 9.74 1.90
C VAL A 187 -4.98 9.16 3.08
N PRO A 188 -5.74 9.95 3.84
CA PRO A 188 -6.54 9.47 4.96
C PRO A 188 -7.52 8.38 4.52
N LEU A 189 -7.69 7.37 5.37
CA LEU A 189 -8.64 6.28 5.21
C LEU A 189 -9.29 6.01 6.56
N ASP A 190 -10.62 6.01 6.59
CA ASP A 190 -11.41 5.54 7.72
C ASP A 190 -12.28 4.36 7.25
N VAL A 191 -11.83 3.14 7.54
CA VAL A 191 -12.53 1.91 7.13
C VAL A 191 -13.91 1.77 7.75
N GLY A 192 -14.14 2.40 8.92
CA GLY A 192 -15.43 2.40 9.59
C GLY A 192 -16.49 3.21 8.83
N SER A 193 -16.08 4.34 8.25
CA SER A 193 -16.99 5.22 7.51
C SER A 193 -17.19 4.82 6.04
N THR A 194 -16.24 4.11 5.45
CA THR A 194 -16.29 3.69 4.03
C THR A 194 -17.19 2.50 3.78
N GLY A 195 -17.51 1.72 4.81
CA GLY A 195 -18.35 0.53 4.69
C GLY A 195 -17.68 -0.69 4.03
N VAL A 196 -16.37 -0.70 3.82
CA VAL A 196 -15.67 -1.84 3.23
C VAL A 196 -15.70 -3.07 4.13
N ASP A 197 -15.79 -4.26 3.54
CA ASP A 197 -15.78 -5.53 4.26
C ASP A 197 -14.38 -5.96 4.67
N PHE A 198 -13.44 -5.74 3.78
CA PHE A 198 -12.02 -6.02 3.96
C PHE A 198 -11.18 -4.86 3.44
N ALA A 199 -10.05 -4.61 4.09
CA ALA A 199 -9.02 -3.75 3.51
C ALA A 199 -7.65 -4.40 3.67
N THR A 200 -6.79 -4.19 2.70
CA THR A 200 -5.40 -4.64 2.71
C THR A 200 -4.45 -3.52 2.36
N GLY A 201 -3.26 -3.58 2.91
CA GLY A 201 -2.20 -2.64 2.59
C GLY A 201 -0.84 -3.19 2.98
N GLY A 202 0.18 -2.37 2.88
CA GLY A 202 1.53 -2.77 3.24
C GLY A 202 2.42 -1.60 3.59
N SER A 203 3.48 -1.93 4.30
CA SER A 203 4.39 -0.99 4.94
C SER A 203 5.45 -0.42 4.02
N VAL A 204 5.64 -1.06 2.87
CA VAL A 204 6.79 -0.85 1.98
C VAL A 204 6.82 0.53 1.32
N LYS A 205 5.69 1.24 1.26
CA LYS A 205 5.53 2.51 0.55
C LYS A 205 5.44 3.70 1.53
N TRP A 206 4.32 4.38 1.54
CA TRP A 206 4.08 5.62 2.30
C TRP A 206 4.20 5.47 3.83
N LEU A 207 4.11 4.25 4.35
CA LEU A 207 4.33 3.96 5.77
C LEU A 207 5.83 3.83 6.14
N CYS A 208 6.76 3.86 5.18
CA CYS A 208 8.21 3.77 5.40
C CYS A 208 8.65 2.56 6.26
N GLY A 209 7.86 1.48 6.27
CA GLY A 209 8.06 0.31 7.14
C GLY A 209 8.77 -0.86 6.47
N GLY A 210 9.27 -0.69 5.23
CA GLY A 210 9.98 -1.73 4.49
C GLY A 210 9.09 -2.90 4.01
N PRO A 211 9.68 -3.84 3.25
CA PRO A 211 8.97 -5.00 2.71
C PRO A 211 8.70 -6.09 3.75
N GLY A 212 7.67 -6.90 3.52
CA GLY A 212 7.39 -8.10 4.32
C GLY A 212 6.40 -7.89 5.47
N ALA A 213 5.86 -6.68 5.64
CA ALA A 213 4.82 -6.34 6.60
C ALA A 213 3.59 -5.80 5.84
N GLY A 214 2.74 -6.70 5.39
CA GLY A 214 1.38 -6.42 4.89
C GLY A 214 0.37 -6.54 6.02
N TRP A 215 -0.84 -6.08 5.82
CA TRP A 215 -1.90 -6.15 6.81
C TRP A 215 -3.26 -6.42 6.17
N LEU A 216 -4.16 -7.01 6.95
CA LEU A 216 -5.55 -7.30 6.61
C LEU A 216 -6.46 -6.75 7.70
N TYR A 217 -7.37 -5.87 7.33
CA TYR A 217 -8.54 -5.48 8.11
C TYR A 217 -9.75 -6.32 7.70
N VAL A 218 -10.53 -6.72 8.69
CA VAL A 218 -11.82 -7.40 8.48
C VAL A 218 -12.89 -6.67 9.28
N ARG A 219 -14.03 -6.37 8.63
CA ARG A 219 -15.17 -5.73 9.28
C ARG A 219 -15.68 -6.57 10.46
N PRO A 220 -15.99 -5.97 11.62
CA PRO A 220 -16.27 -6.70 12.88
C PRO A 220 -17.32 -7.79 12.78
N ASP A 221 -18.44 -7.53 12.08
CA ASP A 221 -19.52 -8.51 11.93
C ASP A 221 -19.19 -9.71 11.06
N LEU A 222 -18.11 -9.62 10.26
CA LEU A 222 -17.63 -10.71 9.40
C LEU A 222 -16.60 -11.60 10.10
N ILE A 223 -15.91 -11.08 11.10
CA ILE A 223 -14.79 -11.81 11.74
C ILE A 223 -15.23 -13.18 12.21
N GLU A 224 -16.30 -13.28 13.02
CA GLU A 224 -16.77 -14.55 13.56
C GLU A 224 -17.58 -15.39 12.57
N ARG A 225 -18.00 -14.80 11.45
CA ARG A 225 -18.84 -15.47 10.42
C ARG A 225 -18.02 -16.18 9.34
N LEU A 226 -16.77 -15.76 9.16
CA LEU A 226 -15.93 -16.28 8.09
C LEU A 226 -14.89 -17.28 8.63
N GLU A 227 -14.63 -18.29 7.83
CA GLU A 227 -13.67 -19.36 8.10
C GLU A 227 -12.65 -19.43 6.95
N PRO A 228 -11.50 -18.76 7.07
CA PRO A 228 -10.48 -18.80 6.02
C PRO A 228 -9.94 -20.21 5.82
N ALA A 229 -10.06 -20.79 4.62
CA ALA A 229 -9.45 -22.08 4.31
C ALA A 229 -7.92 -21.99 4.24
N LEU A 230 -7.35 -20.79 4.00
CA LEU A 230 -5.93 -20.52 4.16
C LEU A 230 -5.64 -20.19 5.63
N ALA A 231 -5.82 -21.15 6.50
CA ALA A 231 -5.52 -21.06 7.93
C ALA A 231 -4.18 -21.74 8.26
N GLY A 232 -3.60 -21.35 9.37
CA GLY A 232 -2.38 -21.98 9.88
C GLY A 232 -2.39 -22.12 11.39
N TRP A 233 -1.26 -22.47 11.96
CA TRP A 233 -1.12 -22.73 13.38
C TRP A 233 -1.63 -21.61 14.29
N GLN A 234 -1.37 -20.35 13.93
CA GLN A 234 -1.82 -19.19 14.73
C GLN A 234 -3.33 -18.94 14.64
N ALA A 235 -4.02 -19.50 13.64
CA ALA A 235 -5.47 -19.38 13.51
C ALA A 235 -6.25 -20.32 14.43
N HIS A 236 -5.58 -21.26 15.11
CA HIS A 236 -6.23 -22.24 15.98
C HIS A 236 -6.56 -21.64 17.36
N ALA A 237 -7.72 -22.00 17.92
CA ALA A 237 -8.18 -21.54 19.23
C ALA A 237 -7.24 -21.95 20.37
N ARG A 238 -6.60 -23.13 20.26
CA ARG A 238 -5.64 -23.68 21.21
C ARG A 238 -4.37 -24.14 20.51
N PRO A 239 -3.54 -23.20 20.01
CA PRO A 239 -2.43 -23.55 19.11
C PRO A 239 -1.34 -24.41 19.77
N PHE A 240 -1.22 -24.37 21.09
CA PHE A 240 -0.18 -25.14 21.85
C PHE A 240 -0.64 -26.50 22.35
N ASP A 241 -1.92 -26.86 22.18
CA ASP A 241 -2.43 -28.16 22.52
C ASP A 241 -2.12 -29.22 21.45
N PHE A 242 -1.79 -28.75 20.22
CA PHE A 242 -1.46 -29.60 19.08
C PHE A 242 -2.51 -30.66 18.75
N GLU A 243 -3.78 -30.33 19.02
CA GLU A 243 -4.91 -31.23 18.78
C GLU A 243 -5.12 -31.46 17.26
N PRO A 244 -5.54 -32.68 16.86
CA PRO A 244 -5.94 -32.94 15.51
C PRO A 244 -7.26 -32.21 15.15
N GLY A 245 -7.28 -31.54 14.03
CA GLY A 245 -8.45 -30.78 13.58
C GLY A 245 -8.27 -29.28 13.78
N LEU A 246 -9.05 -28.49 13.03
CA LEU A 246 -9.03 -27.04 13.10
C LEU A 246 -10.24 -26.55 13.87
N GLU A 247 -9.99 -25.85 14.98
CA GLU A 247 -10.95 -25.02 15.67
C GLU A 247 -10.45 -23.57 15.58
N TYR A 248 -11.23 -22.69 14.95
CA TYR A 248 -10.79 -21.32 14.73
C TYR A 248 -10.71 -20.52 16.04
N ALA A 249 -9.65 -19.73 16.18
CA ALA A 249 -9.55 -18.72 17.21
C ALA A 249 -10.70 -17.71 17.12
N THR A 250 -11.02 -17.07 18.22
CA THR A 250 -11.95 -15.92 18.26
C THR A 250 -11.25 -14.67 17.76
N GLY A 251 -12.01 -13.71 17.26
CA GLY A 251 -11.49 -12.43 16.77
C GLY A 251 -10.63 -12.58 15.50
N ILE A 252 -9.87 -11.53 15.22
CA ILE A 252 -9.07 -11.43 13.98
C ILE A 252 -7.96 -12.49 13.89
N ALA A 253 -7.58 -13.14 15.01
CA ALA A 253 -6.56 -14.18 15.03
C ALA A 253 -6.90 -15.37 14.11
N ARG A 254 -8.19 -15.66 13.85
CA ARG A 254 -8.62 -16.71 12.90
C ARG A 254 -8.16 -16.51 11.46
N PHE A 255 -7.79 -15.27 11.12
CA PHE A 255 -7.24 -14.92 9.80
C PHE A 255 -5.70 -15.02 9.76
N LEU A 256 -5.06 -15.37 10.88
CA LEU A 256 -3.62 -15.63 10.89
C LEU A 256 -3.29 -16.95 10.19
N THR A 257 -2.04 -17.07 9.76
CA THR A 257 -1.54 -18.27 9.07
C THR A 257 -0.47 -18.99 9.91
N GLY A 258 0.67 -19.28 9.35
CA GLY A 258 1.79 -19.88 10.06
C GLY A 258 2.66 -18.85 10.80
N THR A 259 3.89 -19.23 11.06
CA THR A 259 4.88 -18.39 11.75
C THR A 259 4.99 -17.01 11.10
N PRO A 260 4.84 -15.92 11.87
CA PRO A 260 4.88 -14.56 11.33
C PRO A 260 6.29 -14.13 10.92
N ASN A 261 6.36 -13.14 10.05
CA ASN A 261 7.63 -12.51 9.65
C ASN A 261 8.08 -11.50 10.72
N VAL A 262 8.50 -12.01 11.87
CA VAL A 262 8.86 -11.20 13.06
C VAL A 262 9.83 -10.05 12.73
N PRO A 263 10.97 -10.27 12.01
CA PRO A 263 11.91 -9.17 11.73
C PRO A 263 11.28 -8.03 10.92
N ALA A 264 10.41 -8.34 9.95
CA ALA A 264 9.74 -7.30 9.18
C ALA A 264 8.77 -6.47 10.05
N LEU A 265 8.10 -7.11 11.02
CA LEU A 265 7.23 -6.39 11.95
C LEU A 265 8.02 -5.45 12.87
N TYR A 266 9.20 -5.89 13.36
CA TYR A 266 10.09 -5.02 14.11
C TYR A 266 10.51 -3.79 13.30
N ALA A 267 11.00 -4.00 12.08
CA ALA A 267 11.46 -2.90 11.22
C ALA A 267 10.31 -1.93 10.87
N ALA A 268 9.11 -2.46 10.60
CA ALA A 268 7.97 -1.67 10.12
C ALA A 268 7.48 -0.65 11.16
N THR A 269 7.53 -0.98 12.46
CA THR A 269 7.09 -0.07 13.52
C THR A 269 7.84 1.25 13.52
N ALA A 270 9.10 1.28 13.09
CA ALA A 270 9.88 2.52 13.01
C ALA A 270 9.27 3.55 12.04
N GLY A 271 8.73 3.09 10.91
CA GLY A 271 7.99 3.94 9.98
C GLY A 271 6.63 4.37 10.55
N TYR A 272 5.89 3.43 11.14
CA TYR A 272 4.58 3.70 11.72
C TYR A 272 4.64 4.75 12.83
N ASP A 273 5.64 4.67 13.72
CA ASP A 273 5.83 5.63 14.81
C ASP A 273 5.96 7.06 14.27
N VAL A 274 6.70 7.25 13.17
CA VAL A 274 6.86 8.57 12.53
C VAL A 274 5.54 9.05 11.92
N ILE A 275 4.82 8.16 11.21
CA ILE A 275 3.54 8.51 10.58
C ILE A 275 2.47 8.84 11.65
N GLU A 276 2.40 8.07 12.75
CA GLU A 276 1.50 8.36 13.87
C GLU A 276 1.85 9.68 14.57
N GLU A 277 3.14 9.95 14.80
CA GLU A 277 3.62 11.19 15.45
C GLU A 277 3.23 12.43 14.64
N ILE A 278 3.31 12.36 13.31
CA ILE A 278 2.93 13.47 12.42
C ILE A 278 1.41 13.58 12.29
N GLY A 279 0.74 12.46 12.02
CA GLY A 279 -0.67 12.34 11.66
C GLY A 279 -0.90 12.39 10.16
N VAL A 280 -1.73 11.46 9.65
CA VAL A 280 -1.96 11.27 8.21
C VAL A 280 -2.62 12.49 7.56
N GLU A 281 -3.50 13.20 8.27
CA GLU A 281 -4.16 14.42 7.78
C GLU A 281 -3.13 15.52 7.46
N ARG A 282 -2.16 15.71 8.33
CA ARG A 282 -1.07 16.69 8.14
C ARG A 282 -0.15 16.29 7.00
N ILE A 283 0.15 14.99 6.88
CA ILE A 283 0.89 14.46 5.74
C ILE A 283 0.12 14.73 4.45
N ARG A 284 -1.21 14.54 4.47
CA ARG A 284 -2.08 14.81 3.32
C ARG A 284 -2.08 16.28 2.92
N GLU A 285 -2.24 17.20 3.87
CA GLU A 285 -2.17 18.64 3.60
C GLU A 285 -0.87 19.03 2.88
N ASN A 286 0.28 18.53 3.37
CA ASN A 286 1.56 18.77 2.73
C ASN A 286 1.68 18.06 1.37
N SER A 287 1.17 16.84 1.24
CA SER A 287 1.15 16.10 -0.03
C SER A 287 0.37 16.83 -1.12
N LEU A 288 -0.78 17.42 -0.79
CA LEU A 288 -1.55 18.26 -1.71
C LEU A 288 -0.74 19.46 -2.19
N ARG A 289 -0.12 20.20 -1.27
CA ARG A 289 0.75 21.34 -1.57
C ARG A 289 1.93 20.95 -2.47
N GLN A 290 2.62 19.85 -2.15
CA GLN A 290 3.79 19.37 -2.89
C GLN A 290 3.41 18.88 -4.30
N THR A 291 2.32 18.15 -4.43
CA THR A 291 1.86 17.68 -5.74
C THR A 291 1.35 18.84 -6.62
N GLU A 292 0.77 19.87 -6.03
CA GLU A 292 0.38 21.08 -6.74
C GLU A 292 1.59 21.89 -7.22
N LEU A 293 2.62 22.03 -6.37
CA LEU A 293 3.90 22.65 -6.75
C LEU A 293 4.57 21.88 -7.89
N LEU A 294 4.63 20.54 -7.83
CA LEU A 294 5.18 19.71 -8.90
C LEU A 294 4.45 19.92 -10.22
N ILE A 295 3.12 19.95 -10.21
CA ILE A 295 2.31 20.19 -11.41
C ILE A 295 2.62 21.57 -11.99
N ALA A 296 2.67 22.61 -11.16
CA ALA A 296 2.99 23.96 -11.62
C ALA A 296 4.40 24.06 -12.22
N LEU A 297 5.40 23.40 -11.64
CA LEU A 297 6.76 23.36 -12.15
C LEU A 297 6.83 22.61 -13.50
N LEU A 298 6.16 21.47 -13.61
CA LEU A 298 6.10 20.68 -14.85
C LEU A 298 5.38 21.43 -15.99
N ASP A 299 4.27 22.11 -15.66
CA ASP A 299 3.55 22.96 -16.62
C ASP A 299 4.41 24.13 -17.14
N ALA A 300 5.21 24.75 -16.25
CA ALA A 300 6.13 25.83 -16.63
C ALA A 300 7.21 25.37 -17.63
N GLU A 301 7.64 24.12 -17.54
CA GLU A 301 8.57 23.49 -18.50
C GLU A 301 7.87 22.87 -19.73
N GLY A 302 6.54 22.93 -19.79
CA GLY A 302 5.74 22.45 -20.93
C GLY A 302 5.53 20.94 -20.95
N PHE A 303 5.69 20.23 -19.83
CA PHE A 303 5.44 18.81 -19.75
C PHE A 303 3.96 18.49 -19.54
N GLU A 304 3.50 17.40 -20.15
CA GLU A 304 2.15 16.89 -19.95
C GLU A 304 2.07 16.08 -18.64
N VAL A 305 1.25 16.56 -17.69
CA VAL A 305 0.90 15.83 -16.46
C VAL A 305 -0.22 14.85 -16.77
N THR A 306 -0.01 13.57 -16.43
CA THR A 306 -0.92 12.45 -16.77
C THR A 306 -1.76 11.94 -15.58
N CYS A 307 -1.52 12.42 -14.35
CA CYS A 307 -2.39 12.16 -13.21
C CYS A 307 -3.55 13.17 -13.13
N PRO A 308 -4.61 12.88 -12.30
CA PRO A 308 -5.66 13.86 -12.04
C PRO A 308 -5.09 15.17 -11.50
N ARG A 309 -5.60 16.28 -12.00
CA ARG A 309 -5.18 17.62 -11.54
C ARG A 309 -5.95 18.07 -10.32
N GLU A 310 -7.18 17.60 -10.16
CA GLU A 310 -8.04 17.90 -9.02
C GLU A 310 -7.45 17.31 -7.73
N PRO A 311 -7.25 18.14 -6.69
CA PRO A 311 -6.61 17.71 -5.43
C PRO A 311 -7.32 16.56 -4.72
N ASP A 312 -8.64 16.51 -4.78
CA ASP A 312 -9.50 15.48 -4.17
C ASP A 312 -9.48 14.15 -4.94
N ARG A 313 -9.11 14.19 -6.23
CA ARG A 313 -8.97 12.99 -7.08
C ARG A 313 -7.54 12.49 -7.19
N ARG A 314 -6.56 13.21 -6.66
CA ARG A 314 -5.14 12.88 -6.78
C ARG A 314 -4.55 12.36 -5.48
N GLY A 315 -3.89 11.19 -5.50
CA GLY A 315 -3.09 10.65 -4.42
C GLY A 315 -1.78 11.41 -4.18
N GLY A 316 -0.79 10.75 -3.60
CA GLY A 316 0.50 11.36 -3.27
C GLY A 316 1.52 11.44 -4.42
N THR A 317 1.18 10.97 -5.62
CA THR A 317 2.10 10.85 -6.75
C THR A 317 1.67 11.76 -7.90
N VAL A 318 2.63 12.44 -8.52
CA VAL A 318 2.46 13.14 -9.80
C VAL A 318 3.08 12.30 -10.92
N THR A 319 2.36 12.15 -12.03
CA THR A 319 2.83 11.42 -13.21
C THR A 319 3.00 12.37 -14.38
N VAL A 320 4.06 12.17 -15.16
CA VAL A 320 4.45 13.07 -16.23
C VAL A 320 4.91 12.33 -17.47
N ALA A 321 4.37 12.70 -18.63
CA ALA A 321 4.82 12.18 -19.91
C ALA A 321 6.17 12.79 -20.30
N THR A 322 7.12 11.95 -20.70
CA THR A 322 8.39 12.35 -21.27
C THR A 322 8.73 11.48 -22.48
N PRO A 323 9.48 11.97 -23.48
CA PRO A 323 10.00 11.10 -24.53
C PRO A 323 10.90 10.02 -23.89
N ALA A 324 10.83 8.79 -24.38
CA ALA A 324 11.70 7.68 -23.92
C ALA A 324 11.86 7.60 -22.38
N PHE A 325 10.76 7.64 -21.65
CA PHE A 325 10.71 7.76 -20.19
C PHE A 325 11.64 6.79 -19.44
N GLU A 326 11.87 5.58 -19.97
CA GLU A 326 12.84 4.63 -19.41
C GLU A 326 14.27 5.18 -19.46
N ALA A 327 14.65 5.81 -20.56
CA ALA A 327 15.97 6.39 -20.73
C ALA A 327 16.14 7.65 -19.87
N VAL A 328 15.10 8.49 -19.80
CA VAL A 328 15.07 9.66 -18.89
C VAL A 328 15.17 9.24 -17.44
N HIS A 329 14.44 8.21 -17.02
CA HIS A 329 14.51 7.64 -15.67
C HIS A 329 15.94 7.20 -15.30
N ARG A 330 16.66 6.55 -16.21
CA ARG A 330 18.06 6.11 -15.97
C ARG A 330 19.00 7.29 -15.80
N GLU A 331 18.86 8.28 -16.65
CA GLU A 331 19.66 9.51 -16.59
C GLU A 331 19.41 10.26 -15.27
N LEU A 332 18.14 10.31 -14.80
CA LEU A 332 17.80 10.86 -13.49
C LEU A 332 18.48 10.10 -12.35
N GLY A 333 18.51 8.76 -12.42
CA GLY A 333 19.19 7.93 -11.43
C GLY A 333 20.70 8.20 -11.35
N GLU A 334 21.38 8.48 -12.48
CA GLU A 334 22.79 8.89 -12.50
C GLU A 334 23.03 10.31 -11.94
N ARG A 335 21.97 11.08 -11.74
CA ARG A 335 21.98 12.42 -11.12
C ARG A 335 21.43 12.43 -9.70
N ASP A 336 21.35 11.27 -9.06
CA ASP A 336 20.82 11.07 -7.70
C ASP A 336 19.37 11.56 -7.50
N VAL A 337 18.56 11.55 -8.58
CA VAL A 337 17.11 11.76 -8.54
C VAL A 337 16.41 10.41 -8.68
N ILE A 338 15.92 9.88 -7.56
CA ILE A 338 15.28 8.56 -7.51
C ILE A 338 13.77 8.70 -7.70
N CYS A 339 13.28 8.23 -8.83
CA CYS A 339 11.86 8.11 -9.17
C CYS A 339 11.61 6.74 -9.83
N ASP A 340 10.44 6.50 -10.39
CA ASP A 340 10.21 5.36 -11.29
C ASP A 340 9.31 5.74 -12.47
N PHE A 341 8.97 4.77 -13.29
CA PHE A 341 8.08 4.96 -14.43
C PHE A 341 7.11 3.78 -14.58
N ARG A 342 6.02 4.02 -15.31
CA ARG A 342 5.17 2.94 -15.80
C ARG A 342 4.85 3.16 -17.28
N PRO A 343 4.78 2.07 -18.07
CA PRO A 343 4.26 2.16 -19.43
C PRO A 343 2.90 2.86 -19.45
N GLU A 344 2.63 3.66 -20.49
CA GLU A 344 1.40 4.43 -20.69
C GLU A 344 1.18 5.63 -19.73
N THR A 345 1.97 5.74 -18.65
CA THR A 345 1.83 6.79 -17.64
C THR A 345 3.02 7.77 -17.66
N GLY A 346 4.23 7.26 -17.97
CA GLY A 346 5.47 8.03 -17.93
C GLY A 346 6.18 7.95 -16.59
N LEU A 347 6.96 8.98 -16.23
CA LEU A 347 7.63 9.07 -14.94
C LEU A 347 6.63 9.28 -13.81
N ARG A 348 6.93 8.72 -12.64
CA ARG A 348 6.14 8.91 -11.41
C ARG A 348 7.01 9.56 -10.33
N LEU A 349 6.55 10.67 -9.81
CA LEU A 349 7.21 11.45 -8.77
C LEU A 349 6.35 11.43 -7.50
N GLY A 350 6.80 10.76 -6.46
CA GLY A 350 6.08 10.59 -5.19
C GLY A 350 6.82 11.23 -4.02
N PRO A 351 6.70 12.55 -3.80
CA PRO A 351 7.25 13.21 -2.63
C PRO A 351 6.56 12.75 -1.35
N HIS A 352 7.20 12.98 -0.20
CA HIS A 352 6.61 12.72 1.09
C HIS A 352 6.85 13.88 2.04
N PHE A 353 6.37 13.80 3.30
CA PHE A 353 6.46 14.87 4.29
C PHE A 353 7.86 15.45 4.51
N PHE A 354 8.90 14.67 4.24
CA PHE A 354 10.31 15.06 4.39
C PHE A 354 10.93 15.65 3.12
N THR A 355 10.22 15.67 1.99
CA THR A 355 10.74 16.22 0.71
C THR A 355 10.67 17.76 0.75
N THR A 356 11.75 18.43 0.34
CA THR A 356 11.82 19.89 0.27
C THR A 356 11.30 20.44 -1.06
N ASP A 357 10.89 21.70 -1.09
CA ASP A 357 10.47 22.37 -2.32
C ASP A 357 11.65 22.55 -3.30
N ASP A 358 12.88 22.71 -2.76
CA ASP A 358 14.10 22.78 -3.57
C ASP A 358 14.37 21.46 -4.29
N GLU A 359 14.12 20.31 -3.65
CA GLU A 359 14.24 18.99 -4.28
C GLU A 359 13.21 18.80 -5.40
N LEU A 360 11.98 19.29 -5.23
CA LEU A 360 10.97 19.26 -6.28
C LEU A 360 11.37 20.11 -7.48
N SER A 361 11.85 21.32 -7.22
CA SER A 361 12.34 22.24 -8.25
C SER A 361 13.58 21.66 -8.96
N PHE A 362 14.51 21.09 -8.21
CA PHE A 362 15.70 20.41 -8.75
C PHE A 362 15.32 19.25 -9.67
N ALA A 363 14.43 18.34 -9.21
CA ALA A 363 14.00 17.20 -10.00
C ALA A 363 13.38 17.60 -11.34
N VAL A 364 12.49 18.60 -11.35
CA VAL A 364 11.86 19.10 -12.58
C VAL A 364 12.90 19.75 -13.49
N ALA A 365 13.82 20.55 -12.96
CA ALA A 365 14.92 21.14 -13.74
C ALA A 365 15.82 20.04 -14.36
N GLN A 366 16.10 18.94 -13.63
CA GLN A 366 16.84 17.80 -14.20
C GLN A 366 16.06 17.11 -15.33
N ILE A 367 14.76 16.90 -15.18
CA ILE A 367 13.91 16.34 -16.26
C ILE A 367 13.98 17.25 -17.50
N ALA A 368 13.84 18.56 -17.33
CA ALA A 368 13.89 19.52 -18.43
C ALA A 368 15.26 19.52 -19.13
N ASP A 369 16.36 19.59 -18.37
CA ASP A 369 17.71 19.55 -18.93
C ASP A 369 17.98 18.25 -19.71
N ILE A 370 17.61 17.09 -19.14
CA ILE A 370 17.78 15.77 -19.77
C ILE A 370 17.04 15.71 -21.12
N VAL A 371 15.80 16.19 -21.15
CA VAL A 371 14.99 16.17 -22.38
C VAL A 371 15.50 17.17 -23.42
N GLN A 372 15.83 18.40 -22.99
CA GLN A 372 16.28 19.47 -23.89
C GLN A 372 17.69 19.21 -24.47
N SER A 373 18.61 18.66 -23.65
CA SER A 373 19.97 18.35 -24.09
C SER A 373 20.07 17.05 -24.87
N GLY A 374 19.06 16.17 -24.81
CA GLY A 374 19.12 14.80 -25.35
C GLY A 374 20.01 13.85 -24.55
N ALA A 375 20.39 14.17 -23.31
CA ALA A 375 21.28 13.35 -22.50
C ALA A 375 20.77 11.91 -22.29
N TYR A 376 19.45 11.71 -22.32
CA TYR A 376 18.83 10.38 -22.22
C TYR A 376 19.12 9.46 -23.42
N GLU A 377 19.56 9.98 -24.56
CA GLU A 377 19.75 9.19 -25.79
C GLU A 377 20.83 8.10 -25.62
N ARG A 378 21.81 8.31 -24.73
CA ARG A 378 22.84 7.33 -24.38
C ARG A 378 22.29 6.06 -23.72
N HIS A 379 21.06 6.11 -23.21
CA HIS A 379 20.35 5.01 -22.57
C HIS A 379 19.34 4.30 -23.47
N LEU A 380 19.14 4.76 -24.71
CA LEU A 380 18.22 4.13 -25.65
C LEU A 380 18.65 2.69 -25.96
N GLY A 381 17.69 1.75 -25.94
CA GLY A 381 17.90 0.34 -26.25
C GLY A 381 18.58 -0.48 -25.16
N ALA A 382 18.92 0.11 -24.02
CA ALA A 382 19.38 -0.68 -22.87
C ALA A 382 18.17 -1.39 -22.19
N ALA A 383 18.33 -2.69 -21.81
CA ALA A 383 17.24 -3.44 -21.15
C ALA A 383 16.78 -2.75 -19.86
N ALA A 384 15.45 -2.72 -19.60
CA ALA A 384 14.92 -2.15 -18.38
C ALA A 384 15.58 -2.81 -17.15
N ARG A 385 16.13 -1.99 -16.26
CA ARG A 385 16.58 -2.39 -14.91
C ARG A 385 15.81 -1.54 -13.91
N PHE A 386 15.29 -2.17 -12.85
CA PHE A 386 14.77 -1.46 -11.68
C PHE A 386 15.91 -0.73 -10.99
#